data_dca8efbd9bfcfdead404fadcac15a487
#
_entry.id   dca8efbd9bfcfdead404fadcac15a487
#
_cell.length_a   1.000
_cell.length_b   1.000
_cell.length_c   1.000
_cell.angle_alpha   90.00
_cell.angle_beta   90.00
_cell.angle_gamma   90.00
#
_symmetry.space_group_name_H-M   'P 1'
#
loop_
_entity.id
_entity.type
_entity.pdbx_description
1 polymer ?
#
loop_
_entity_poly.entity_id
_entity_poly.type
_entity_poly.pdbx_seq_one_letter_code
_entity_poly.pdbx_strand_id
1 'polypeptide(L)'
;ELKAMGALDRTIAFIAPASASTVEKLALPRTALTAAEFLAWKYDMHVLTILTDMTNYCEALKEVSAAREEVPGRRGYPGYMYTDLATMYERAGRVANKKGSMTIMPILTMPDDDITHPIPDLTGYITEGQIVLSRDLWRKGIYPPVDVFLSLSRLMKEGIGPGKTRDDHREVFAQLMSAYSEGTYLRELITIVGVESLTQRDRKYLEFADEFEKRFINQGEYERRSIEETLDIAWELLAILPEDELRQVKPETIRKYHPKYRGGKAE
;
A
#
# COMPACT_ATOMS: atom_id res chain seq x y z
N GLU A 1 15.22 -2.83 -17.83
CA GLU A 1 15.04 -3.70 -16.64
C GLU A 1 14.01 -4.79 -16.92
N LEU A 2 12.72 -4.52 -17.21
CA LEU A 2 11.67 -5.53 -17.45
C LEU A 2 12.06 -6.59 -18.49
N LYS A 3 12.72 -6.18 -19.57
CA LYS A 3 13.24 -7.11 -20.59
C LYS A 3 14.35 -8.01 -20.05
N ALA A 4 15.27 -7.45 -19.28
CA ALA A 4 16.36 -8.20 -18.66
C ALA A 4 15.87 -9.22 -17.62
N MET A 5 14.75 -8.92 -16.94
CA MET A 5 14.09 -9.79 -15.98
C MET A 5 13.15 -10.83 -16.62
N GLY A 6 12.99 -10.83 -17.95
CA GLY A 6 12.05 -11.72 -18.65
C GLY A 6 10.56 -11.38 -18.39
N ALA A 7 10.27 -10.25 -17.75
CA ALA A 7 8.90 -9.87 -17.44
C ALA A 7 8.09 -9.44 -18.68
N LEU A 8 8.76 -8.98 -19.75
CA LEU A 8 8.11 -8.58 -21.00
C LEU A 8 7.41 -9.73 -21.72
N ASP A 9 7.87 -10.97 -21.55
CA ASP A 9 7.26 -12.14 -22.19
C ASP A 9 5.83 -12.42 -21.70
N ARG A 10 5.47 -11.84 -20.54
CA ARG A 10 4.15 -11.94 -19.93
C ARG A 10 3.44 -10.58 -19.81
N THR A 11 3.91 -9.58 -20.56
CA THR A 11 3.39 -8.22 -20.48
C THR A 11 2.94 -7.73 -21.85
N ILE A 12 1.75 -7.16 -21.89
CA ILE A 12 1.28 -6.36 -23.02
C ILE A 12 1.42 -4.89 -22.63
N ALA A 13 2.26 -4.16 -23.34
CA ALA A 13 2.54 -2.76 -23.05
C ALA A 13 1.75 -1.83 -23.99
N PHE A 14 0.96 -0.94 -23.40
CA PHE A 14 0.31 0.18 -24.05
C PHE A 14 1.07 1.46 -23.67
N ILE A 15 1.62 2.19 -24.61
CA ILE A 15 2.54 3.29 -24.33
C ILE A 15 2.06 4.57 -25.00
N ALA A 16 1.78 5.60 -24.21
CA ALA A 16 1.63 6.97 -24.66
C ALA A 16 2.86 7.77 -24.22
N PRO A 17 3.73 8.21 -25.14
CA PRO A 17 4.88 9.03 -24.80
C PRO A 17 4.45 10.40 -24.30
N ALA A 18 5.36 11.16 -23.69
CA ALA A 18 5.07 12.51 -23.19
C ALA A 18 4.52 13.45 -24.30
N SER A 19 4.96 13.21 -25.56
CA SER A 19 4.51 13.93 -26.75
C SER A 19 3.14 13.49 -27.29
N ALA A 20 2.52 12.44 -26.72
CA ALA A 20 1.20 11.99 -27.14
C ALA A 20 0.16 13.08 -26.93
N SER A 21 -0.83 13.12 -27.81
CA SER A 21 -1.94 14.05 -27.69
C SER A 21 -2.78 13.78 -26.44
N THR A 22 -3.48 14.80 -25.95
CA THR A 22 -4.40 14.69 -24.83
C THR A 22 -5.45 13.60 -25.04
N VAL A 23 -5.96 13.47 -26.27
CA VAL A 23 -6.96 12.44 -26.64
C VAL A 23 -6.36 11.03 -26.54
N GLU A 24 -5.13 10.84 -27.01
CA GLU A 24 -4.42 9.54 -26.88
C GLU A 24 -4.22 9.15 -25.42
N LYS A 25 -3.79 10.10 -24.56
CA LYS A 25 -3.63 9.87 -23.12
C LYS A 25 -4.94 9.44 -22.47
N LEU A 26 -6.10 9.98 -22.90
CA LEU A 26 -7.42 9.62 -22.39
C LEU A 26 -7.94 8.28 -22.93
N ALA A 27 -7.63 7.95 -24.18
CA ALA A 27 -8.09 6.71 -24.81
C ALA A 27 -7.29 5.47 -24.37
N LEU A 28 -5.99 5.65 -24.09
CA LEU A 28 -5.05 4.54 -23.86
C LEU A 28 -5.46 3.63 -22.69
N PRO A 29 -5.72 4.13 -21.46
CA PRO A 29 -6.07 3.27 -20.35
C PRO A 29 -7.38 2.51 -20.57
N ARG A 30 -8.35 3.09 -21.26
CA ARG A 30 -9.61 2.43 -21.61
C ARG A 30 -9.40 1.30 -22.60
N THR A 31 -8.52 1.49 -23.58
CA THR A 31 -8.14 0.46 -24.56
C THR A 31 -7.39 -0.68 -23.86
N ALA A 32 -6.44 -0.37 -22.99
CA ALA A 32 -5.69 -1.35 -22.22
C ALA A 32 -6.60 -2.18 -21.30
N LEU A 33 -7.53 -1.55 -20.61
CA LEU A 33 -8.51 -2.24 -19.77
C LEU A 33 -9.43 -3.17 -20.57
N THR A 34 -9.83 -2.76 -21.80
CA THR A 34 -10.64 -3.62 -22.67
C THR A 34 -9.87 -4.87 -23.12
N ALA A 35 -8.58 -4.71 -23.43
CA ALA A 35 -7.72 -5.87 -23.72
C ALA A 35 -7.55 -6.78 -22.48
N ALA A 36 -7.38 -6.20 -21.29
CA ALA A 36 -7.27 -6.93 -20.05
C ALA A 36 -8.55 -7.74 -19.74
N GLU A 37 -9.72 -7.14 -19.90
CA GLU A 37 -11.02 -7.84 -19.75
C GLU A 37 -11.16 -8.99 -20.74
N PHE A 38 -10.76 -8.79 -21.99
CA PHE A 38 -10.81 -9.86 -22.99
C PHE A 38 -9.97 -11.07 -22.56
N LEU A 39 -8.77 -10.85 -22.05
CA LEU A 39 -7.91 -11.91 -21.53
C LEU A 39 -8.50 -12.57 -20.29
N ALA A 40 -8.97 -11.77 -19.36
CA ALA A 40 -9.54 -12.28 -18.11
C ALA A 40 -10.81 -13.10 -18.30
N TRP A 41 -11.75 -12.60 -19.13
CA TRP A 41 -13.09 -13.20 -19.23
C TRP A 41 -13.24 -14.20 -20.37
N LYS A 42 -12.44 -14.07 -21.44
CA LYS A 42 -12.48 -15.02 -22.56
C LYS A 42 -11.50 -16.18 -22.41
N TYR A 43 -10.36 -15.93 -21.80
CA TYR A 43 -9.30 -16.93 -21.63
C TYR A 43 -9.13 -17.38 -20.18
N ASP A 44 -9.99 -16.94 -19.28
CA ASP A 44 -9.95 -17.27 -17.84
C ASP A 44 -8.60 -16.98 -17.19
N MET A 45 -7.92 -15.91 -17.61
CA MET A 45 -6.62 -15.49 -17.09
C MET A 45 -6.77 -14.62 -15.85
N HIS A 46 -5.78 -14.68 -14.96
CA HIS A 46 -5.61 -13.68 -13.89
C HIS A 46 -4.74 -12.54 -14.42
N VAL A 47 -5.34 -11.38 -14.63
CA VAL A 47 -4.69 -10.22 -15.25
C VAL A 47 -4.45 -9.14 -14.23
N LEU A 48 -3.20 -8.69 -14.11
CA LEU A 48 -2.81 -7.49 -13.36
C LEU A 48 -2.64 -6.34 -14.36
N THR A 49 -3.46 -5.30 -14.23
CA THR A 49 -3.38 -4.09 -15.05
C THR A 49 -2.75 -2.97 -14.23
N ILE A 50 -1.59 -2.49 -14.65
CA ILE A 50 -0.86 -1.38 -14.02
C ILE A 50 -1.10 -0.14 -14.87
N LEU A 51 -1.82 0.85 -14.31
CA LEU A 51 -2.12 2.11 -14.98
C LEU A 51 -1.18 3.20 -14.47
N THR A 52 -0.19 3.56 -15.26
CA THR A 52 0.80 4.58 -14.88
C THR A 52 0.98 5.62 -15.99
N ASP A 53 0.99 6.90 -15.75
CA ASP A 53 0.70 7.63 -14.53
C ASP A 53 -0.70 8.24 -14.60
N MET A 54 -1.54 7.93 -13.63
CA MET A 54 -2.93 8.43 -13.62
C MET A 54 -3.04 9.94 -13.35
N THR A 55 -1.97 10.55 -12.83
CA THR A 55 -1.88 12.02 -12.76
C THR A 55 -1.89 12.63 -14.15
N ASN A 56 -1.10 12.08 -15.10
CA ASN A 56 -1.10 12.54 -16.48
C ASN A 56 -2.46 12.36 -17.17
N TYR A 57 -3.18 11.29 -16.84
CA TYR A 57 -4.55 11.09 -17.32
C TYR A 57 -5.48 12.18 -16.81
N CYS A 58 -5.44 12.49 -15.50
CA CYS A 58 -6.30 13.52 -14.89
C CYS A 58 -5.96 14.93 -15.39
N GLU A 59 -4.68 15.23 -15.65
CA GLU A 59 -4.29 16.50 -16.25
C GLU A 59 -4.80 16.59 -17.70
N ALA A 60 -4.74 15.52 -18.49
CA ALA A 60 -5.32 15.48 -19.82
C ALA A 60 -6.85 15.70 -19.79
N LEU A 61 -7.54 15.13 -18.78
CA LEU A 61 -8.97 15.33 -18.59
C LEU A 61 -9.30 16.81 -18.28
N LYS A 62 -8.48 17.43 -17.44
CA LYS A 62 -8.58 18.85 -17.10
C LYS A 62 -8.36 19.76 -18.32
N GLU A 63 -7.39 19.44 -19.18
CA GLU A 63 -7.17 20.19 -20.43
C GLU A 63 -8.39 20.14 -21.36
N VAL A 64 -8.99 18.96 -21.54
CA VAL A 64 -10.19 18.79 -22.37
C VAL A 64 -11.37 19.54 -21.79
N SER A 65 -11.57 19.45 -20.48
CA SER A 65 -12.65 20.18 -19.79
C SER A 65 -12.50 21.70 -19.96
N ALA A 66 -11.28 22.21 -19.81
CA ALA A 66 -10.99 23.64 -20.01
C ALA A 66 -11.22 24.06 -21.47
N ALA A 67 -10.79 23.25 -22.43
CA ALA A 67 -11.01 23.53 -23.86
C ALA A 67 -12.50 23.52 -24.27
N ARG A 68 -13.33 22.85 -23.48
CA ARG A 68 -14.79 22.81 -23.64
C ARG A 68 -15.53 23.91 -22.86
N GLU A 69 -14.79 24.75 -22.16
CA GLU A 69 -15.35 25.82 -21.31
C GLU A 69 -16.31 25.27 -20.23
N GLU A 70 -16.08 24.05 -19.77
CA GLU A 70 -16.87 23.43 -18.71
C GLU A 70 -16.57 24.09 -17.35
N VAL A 71 -17.61 24.15 -16.48
CA VAL A 71 -17.45 24.74 -15.14
C VAL A 71 -16.45 23.91 -14.33
N PRO A 72 -15.32 24.49 -13.89
CA PRO A 72 -14.32 23.77 -13.16
C PRO A 72 -14.79 23.40 -11.76
N GLY A 73 -14.45 22.20 -11.32
CA GLY A 73 -14.58 21.76 -9.95
C GLY A 73 -13.34 22.07 -9.11
N ARG A 74 -13.10 21.26 -8.09
CA ARG A 74 -11.99 21.41 -7.14
C ARG A 74 -10.63 21.42 -7.85
N ARG A 75 -9.80 22.43 -7.58
CA ARG A 75 -8.47 22.64 -8.20
C ARG A 75 -8.49 22.68 -9.74
N GLY A 76 -9.61 23.03 -10.35
CA GLY A 76 -9.74 23.15 -11.80
C GLY A 76 -9.99 21.84 -12.55
N TYR A 77 -10.14 20.71 -11.86
CA TYR A 77 -10.55 19.45 -12.47
C TYR A 77 -12.05 19.46 -12.78
N PRO A 78 -12.50 18.69 -13.79
CA PRO A 78 -13.92 18.61 -14.10
C PRO A 78 -14.70 17.95 -12.97
N GLY A 79 -15.93 18.40 -12.73
CA GLY A 79 -16.79 17.85 -11.67
C GLY A 79 -17.09 16.35 -11.83
N TYR A 80 -17.02 15.84 -13.06
CA TYR A 80 -17.24 14.42 -13.36
C TYR A 80 -15.99 13.55 -13.24
N MET A 81 -14.83 14.07 -12.81
CA MET A 81 -13.58 13.28 -12.71
C MET A 81 -13.75 12.04 -11.84
N TYR A 82 -14.51 12.12 -10.75
CA TYR A 82 -14.84 10.96 -9.92
C TYR A 82 -15.50 9.83 -10.73
N THR A 83 -16.58 10.15 -11.41
CA THR A 83 -17.33 9.17 -12.21
C THR A 83 -16.48 8.61 -13.35
N ASP A 84 -15.66 9.47 -13.96
CA ASP A 84 -14.76 9.05 -15.03
C ASP A 84 -13.72 8.05 -14.55
N LEU A 85 -13.06 8.30 -13.42
CA LEU A 85 -12.12 7.35 -12.79
C LEU A 85 -12.84 6.08 -12.31
N ALA A 86 -14.02 6.20 -11.70
CA ALA A 86 -14.80 5.06 -11.24
C ALA A 86 -15.15 4.11 -12.39
N THR A 87 -15.55 4.63 -13.55
CA THR A 87 -15.83 3.79 -14.74
C THR A 87 -14.65 2.97 -15.22
N MET A 88 -13.43 3.34 -14.88
CA MET A 88 -12.23 2.56 -15.18
C MET A 88 -11.88 1.61 -14.04
N TYR A 89 -11.83 2.09 -12.80
CA TYR A 89 -11.33 1.30 -11.67
C TYR A 89 -12.32 0.21 -11.23
N GLU A 90 -13.62 0.45 -11.34
CA GLU A 90 -14.66 -0.54 -11.03
C GLU A 90 -14.74 -1.70 -12.04
N ARG A 91 -13.94 -1.67 -13.10
CA ARG A 91 -13.78 -2.82 -14.02
C ARG A 91 -12.95 -3.95 -13.41
N ALA A 92 -12.24 -3.70 -12.30
CA ALA A 92 -11.53 -4.73 -11.54
C ALA A 92 -12.51 -5.71 -10.88
N GLY A 93 -12.11 -6.98 -10.79
CA GLY A 93 -12.89 -7.96 -10.06
C GLY A 93 -12.92 -9.35 -10.67
N ARG A 94 -13.97 -10.07 -10.33
CA ARG A 94 -14.29 -11.42 -10.84
C ARG A 94 -15.72 -11.43 -11.36
N VAL A 95 -15.94 -12.13 -12.45
CA VAL A 95 -17.27 -12.33 -13.03
C VAL A 95 -17.80 -13.70 -12.62
N ALA A 96 -19.08 -13.78 -12.27
CA ALA A 96 -19.72 -15.04 -11.94
C ALA A 96 -19.56 -16.06 -13.08
N ASN A 97 -19.28 -17.31 -12.75
CA ASN A 97 -19.05 -18.41 -13.70
C ASN A 97 -17.79 -18.25 -14.59
N LYS A 98 -16.87 -17.33 -14.26
CA LYS A 98 -15.56 -17.22 -14.88
C LYS A 98 -14.47 -17.57 -13.88
N LYS A 99 -13.38 -18.18 -14.37
CA LYS A 99 -12.22 -18.53 -13.53
C LYS A 99 -11.24 -17.37 -13.44
N GLY A 100 -11.17 -16.52 -14.46
CA GLY A 100 -10.29 -15.38 -14.52
C GLY A 100 -10.60 -14.28 -13.52
N SER A 101 -9.68 -13.36 -13.36
CA SER A 101 -9.83 -12.17 -12.53
C SER A 101 -9.06 -11.00 -13.12
N MET A 102 -9.50 -9.79 -12.82
CA MET A 102 -8.78 -8.58 -13.17
C MET A 102 -8.48 -7.77 -11.90
N THR A 103 -7.20 -7.51 -11.69
CA THR A 103 -6.71 -6.62 -10.63
C THR A 103 -6.19 -5.34 -11.28
N ILE A 104 -6.61 -4.18 -10.82
CA ILE A 104 -6.15 -2.89 -11.32
C ILE A 104 -5.30 -2.22 -10.24
N MET A 105 -4.10 -1.78 -10.63
CA MET A 105 -3.20 -0.98 -9.78
C MET A 105 -3.00 0.38 -10.46
N PRO A 106 -3.81 1.40 -10.11
CA PRO A 106 -3.55 2.76 -10.56
C PRO A 106 -2.34 3.30 -9.80
N ILE A 107 -1.37 3.81 -10.55
CA ILE A 107 -0.19 4.50 -10.01
C ILE A 107 -0.32 5.96 -10.36
N LEU A 108 -0.09 6.82 -9.38
CA LEU A 108 -0.20 8.26 -9.54
C LEU A 108 0.89 8.98 -8.75
N THR A 109 1.18 10.18 -9.16
CA THR A 109 1.98 11.13 -8.39
C THR A 109 1.08 11.94 -7.47
N MET A 110 1.51 12.13 -6.25
CA MET A 110 0.81 12.94 -5.26
C MET A 110 1.42 14.35 -5.25
N PRO A 111 0.80 15.35 -5.91
CA PRO A 111 1.35 16.70 -5.97
C PRO A 111 1.54 17.29 -4.57
N ASP A 112 2.69 17.89 -4.32
CA ASP A 112 3.07 18.48 -3.02
C ASP A 112 3.03 17.49 -1.83
N ASP A 113 3.08 16.18 -2.10
CA ASP A 113 2.86 15.12 -1.13
C ASP A 113 1.49 15.22 -0.40
N ASP A 114 0.54 15.94 -1.03
CA ASP A 114 -0.80 16.20 -0.49
C ASP A 114 -1.77 15.07 -0.87
N ILE A 115 -2.02 14.15 0.06
CA ILE A 115 -2.98 13.05 -0.11
C ILE A 115 -4.43 13.57 -0.30
N THR A 116 -4.71 14.82 0.10
CA THR A 116 -6.02 15.46 -0.06
C THR A 116 -6.19 16.13 -1.43
N HIS A 117 -5.16 16.10 -2.27
CA HIS A 117 -5.27 16.52 -3.67
C HIS A 117 -6.34 15.70 -4.40
N PRO A 118 -7.17 16.28 -5.32
CA PRO A 118 -8.27 15.57 -5.96
C PRO A 118 -7.90 14.23 -6.60
N ILE A 119 -6.71 14.10 -7.16
CA ILE A 119 -6.27 12.86 -7.82
C ILE A 119 -6.08 11.71 -6.83
N PRO A 120 -5.20 11.79 -5.81
CA PRO A 120 -5.08 10.73 -4.82
C PRO A 120 -6.34 10.55 -3.97
N ASP A 121 -7.03 11.64 -3.61
CA ASP A 121 -8.24 11.61 -2.80
C ASP A 121 -9.35 10.78 -3.47
N LEU A 122 -9.70 11.10 -4.72
CA LEU A 122 -10.72 10.37 -5.47
C LEU A 122 -10.29 8.93 -5.80
N THR A 123 -9.04 8.72 -6.20
CA THR A 123 -8.51 7.37 -6.47
C THR A 123 -8.55 6.51 -5.21
N GLY A 124 -8.11 7.05 -4.08
CA GLY A 124 -8.16 6.36 -2.80
C GLY A 124 -9.58 6.06 -2.32
N TYR A 125 -10.56 6.90 -2.68
CA TYR A 125 -11.96 6.68 -2.34
C TYR A 125 -12.60 5.55 -3.16
N ILE A 126 -12.25 5.45 -4.46
CA ILE A 126 -12.81 4.44 -5.38
C ILE A 126 -12.18 3.07 -5.16
N THR A 127 -10.86 3.01 -4.94
CA THR A 127 -10.10 1.76 -4.83
C THR A 127 -10.27 1.08 -3.46
N GLU A 128 -9.99 -0.21 -3.38
CA GLU A 128 -10.11 -1.02 -2.14
C GLU A 128 -8.97 -0.78 -1.15
N GLY A 129 -7.96 -0.07 -1.53
CA GLY A 129 -6.83 0.28 -0.68
C GLY A 129 -5.84 1.19 -1.37
N GLN A 130 -4.84 1.61 -0.63
CA GLN A 130 -3.77 2.46 -1.15
C GLN A 130 -2.44 2.11 -0.49
N ILE A 131 -1.38 2.20 -1.26
CA ILE A 131 0.00 2.11 -0.80
C ILE A 131 0.63 3.48 -1.03
N VAL A 132 0.96 4.17 0.06
CA VAL A 132 1.54 5.51 0.03
C VAL A 132 3.03 5.41 0.29
N LEU A 133 3.84 6.09 -0.54
CA LEU A 133 5.29 6.14 -0.38
C LEU A 133 5.70 7.46 0.25
N SER A 134 6.58 7.39 1.26
CA SER A 134 7.08 8.53 2.03
C SER A 134 8.45 8.98 1.54
N ARG A 135 8.61 10.29 1.26
CA ARG A 135 9.92 10.88 0.96
C ARG A 135 10.84 10.87 2.16
N ASP A 136 10.30 10.97 3.36
CA ASP A 136 11.10 10.96 4.58
C ASP A 136 11.71 9.60 4.87
N LEU A 137 10.97 8.52 4.67
CA LEU A 137 11.51 7.16 4.73
C LEU A 137 12.56 6.93 3.64
N TRP A 138 12.31 7.42 2.42
CA TRP A 138 13.30 7.37 1.34
C TRP A 138 14.61 8.09 1.71
N ARG A 139 14.54 9.29 2.30
CA ARG A 139 15.72 10.03 2.76
C ARG A 139 16.49 9.33 3.87
N LYS A 140 15.80 8.52 4.68
CA LYS A 140 16.40 7.63 5.68
C LYS A 140 17.05 6.37 5.08
N GLY A 141 16.94 6.15 3.77
CA GLY A 141 17.44 4.96 3.10
C GLY A 141 16.57 3.71 3.29
N ILE A 142 15.31 3.87 3.70
CA ILE A 142 14.34 2.78 3.83
C ILE A 142 13.73 2.50 2.46
N TYR A 143 13.78 1.24 2.02
CA TYR A 143 13.24 0.82 0.74
C TYR A 143 12.50 -0.54 0.84
N PRO A 144 11.29 -0.70 0.27
CA PRO A 144 10.43 0.38 -0.26
C PRO A 144 9.97 1.32 0.85
N PRO A 145 9.90 2.65 0.59
CA PRO A 145 9.59 3.65 1.61
C PRO A 145 8.09 3.74 1.89
N VAL A 146 7.46 2.64 2.26
CA VAL A 146 6.01 2.56 2.48
C VAL A 146 5.62 3.25 3.79
N ASP A 147 4.78 4.28 3.68
CA ASP A 147 4.13 4.89 4.84
C ASP A 147 3.00 3.99 5.33
N VAL A 148 3.24 3.31 6.44
CA VAL A 148 2.27 2.35 7.00
C VAL A 148 1.05 3.00 7.64
N PHE A 149 1.12 4.29 8.00
CA PHE A 149 -0.02 5.02 8.58
C PHE A 149 -1.00 5.50 7.50
N LEU A 150 -0.48 5.95 6.36
CA LEU A 150 -1.29 6.43 5.24
C LEU A 150 -1.71 5.30 4.30
N SER A 151 -1.02 4.17 4.34
CA SER A 151 -1.38 2.98 3.56
C SER A 151 -2.48 2.20 4.26
N LEU A 152 -3.46 1.73 3.48
CA LEU A 152 -4.56 0.96 4.05
C LEU A 152 -5.13 -0.06 3.04
N SER A 153 -5.80 -1.08 3.56
CA SER A 153 -6.64 -1.99 2.81
C SER A 153 -8.02 -2.09 3.49
N ARG A 154 -9.09 -1.74 2.77
CA ARG A 154 -10.46 -1.83 3.28
C ARG A 154 -10.92 -3.26 3.48
N LEU A 155 -10.41 -4.18 2.67
CA LEU A 155 -10.73 -5.61 2.69
C LEU A 155 -9.81 -6.42 3.60
N MET A 156 -8.88 -5.79 4.33
CA MET A 156 -7.94 -6.50 5.19
C MET A 156 -8.63 -7.46 6.16
N LYS A 157 -9.74 -7.03 6.79
CA LYS A 157 -10.47 -7.87 7.76
C LYS A 157 -10.97 -9.19 7.18
N GLU A 158 -11.26 -9.20 5.87
CA GLU A 158 -11.71 -10.38 5.15
C GLU A 158 -10.55 -11.18 4.55
N GLY A 159 -9.39 -10.55 4.39
CA GLY A 159 -8.18 -11.15 3.82
C GLY A 159 -7.27 -11.86 4.83
N ILE A 160 -7.47 -11.68 6.13
CA ILE A 160 -6.59 -12.18 7.19
C ILE A 160 -7.31 -13.08 8.20
N GLY A 161 -6.53 -13.93 8.86
CA GLY A 161 -7.01 -14.83 9.93
C GLY A 161 -7.20 -16.28 9.49
N PRO A 162 -7.85 -17.12 10.31
CA PRO A 162 -7.96 -18.56 10.10
C PRO A 162 -8.46 -18.93 8.69
N GLY A 163 -7.75 -19.84 8.03
CA GLY A 163 -8.06 -20.31 6.67
C GLY A 163 -7.54 -19.41 5.54
N LYS A 164 -6.95 -18.25 5.85
CA LYS A 164 -6.36 -17.31 4.89
C LYS A 164 -4.91 -16.97 5.20
N THR A 165 -4.67 -16.63 6.47
CA THR A 165 -3.33 -16.37 7.01
C THR A 165 -3.23 -17.00 8.40
N ARG A 166 -2.15 -16.74 9.12
CA ARG A 166 -1.97 -17.22 10.50
C ARG A 166 -3.00 -16.56 11.44
N ASP A 167 -3.44 -17.28 12.47
CA ASP A 167 -4.50 -16.88 13.39
C ASP A 167 -4.16 -15.62 14.22
N ASP A 168 -2.89 -15.36 14.48
CA ASP A 168 -2.38 -14.20 15.21
C ASP A 168 -2.29 -12.90 14.37
N HIS A 169 -2.46 -12.97 13.04
CA HIS A 169 -2.18 -11.85 12.12
C HIS A 169 -2.88 -10.55 12.53
N ARG A 170 -4.15 -10.62 12.91
CA ARG A 170 -4.93 -9.43 13.29
C ARG A 170 -4.40 -8.77 14.57
N GLU A 171 -4.07 -9.57 15.56
CA GLU A 171 -3.57 -9.10 16.85
C GLU A 171 -2.16 -8.51 16.70
N VAL A 172 -1.30 -9.20 15.95
CA VAL A 172 0.06 -8.74 15.63
C VAL A 172 0.03 -7.41 14.88
N PHE A 173 -0.82 -7.30 13.85
CA PHE A 173 -0.97 -6.05 13.11
C PHE A 173 -1.38 -4.89 14.04
N ALA A 174 -2.39 -5.09 14.89
CA ALA A 174 -2.86 -4.05 15.80
C ALA A 174 -1.76 -3.62 16.79
N GLN A 175 -1.00 -4.57 17.31
CA GLN A 175 0.10 -4.30 18.23
C GLN A 175 1.27 -3.58 17.55
N LEU A 176 1.66 -3.99 16.33
CA LEU A 176 2.71 -3.32 15.56
C LEU A 176 2.37 -1.86 15.29
N MET A 177 1.15 -1.60 14.82
CA MET A 177 0.68 -0.25 14.52
C MET A 177 0.65 0.63 15.77
N SER A 178 0.15 0.10 16.89
CA SER A 178 0.15 0.81 18.18
C SER A 178 1.56 1.13 18.65
N ALA A 179 2.47 0.17 18.58
CA ALA A 179 3.85 0.33 19.04
C ALA A 179 4.64 1.32 18.16
N TYR A 180 4.46 1.24 16.83
CA TYR A 180 5.12 2.15 15.91
C TYR A 180 4.59 3.59 16.04
N SER A 181 3.28 3.75 16.27
CA SER A 181 2.68 5.06 16.55
C SER A 181 3.25 5.69 17.82
N GLU A 182 3.40 4.91 18.90
CA GLU A 182 4.01 5.39 20.15
C GLU A 182 5.48 5.80 19.93
N GLY A 183 6.26 4.96 19.22
CA GLY A 183 7.66 5.28 18.92
C GLY A 183 7.83 6.53 18.06
N THR A 184 6.95 6.73 17.07
CA THR A 184 6.95 7.93 16.22
C THR A 184 6.58 9.18 17.03
N TYR A 185 5.56 9.09 17.88
CA TYR A 185 5.19 10.18 18.79
C TYR A 185 6.35 10.55 19.74
N LEU A 186 7.04 9.56 20.30
CA LEU A 186 8.20 9.81 21.17
C LEU A 186 9.37 10.49 20.42
N ARG A 187 9.60 10.18 19.14
CA ARG A 187 10.60 10.89 18.33
C ARG A 187 10.28 12.38 18.20
N GLU A 188 9.00 12.73 18.02
CA GLU A 188 8.58 14.14 17.98
C GLU A 188 8.73 14.80 19.37
N LEU A 189 8.32 14.10 20.42
CA LEU A 189 8.39 14.60 21.80
C LEU A 189 9.84 14.91 22.22
N ILE A 190 10.80 14.06 21.86
CA ILE A 190 12.24 14.27 22.15
C ILE A 190 12.76 15.60 21.61
N THR A 191 12.28 16.04 20.48
CA THR A 191 12.72 17.32 19.89
C THR A 191 12.31 18.51 20.75
N ILE A 192 11.32 18.33 21.62
CA ILE A 192 10.77 19.38 22.50
C ILE A 192 11.36 19.28 23.91
N VAL A 193 11.37 18.07 24.48
CA VAL A 193 11.71 17.88 25.91
C VAL A 193 13.12 17.34 26.18
N GLY A 194 13.82 16.91 25.14
CA GLY A 194 15.14 16.30 25.23
C GLY A 194 15.14 14.82 25.60
N VAL A 195 16.23 14.13 25.24
CA VAL A 195 16.38 12.66 25.41
C VAL A 195 16.45 12.24 26.89
N GLU A 196 16.91 13.16 27.76
CA GLU A 196 17.13 12.87 29.19
C GLU A 196 15.82 12.63 29.97
N SER A 197 14.69 13.13 29.45
CA SER A 197 13.38 12.97 30.07
C SER A 197 12.72 11.60 29.81
N LEU A 198 13.32 10.77 28.96
CA LEU A 198 12.75 9.48 28.55
C LEU A 198 12.88 8.42 29.65
N THR A 199 11.80 7.72 29.89
CA THR A 199 11.78 6.52 30.72
C THR A 199 12.43 5.31 30.00
N GLN A 200 12.71 4.24 30.73
CA GLN A 200 13.18 2.99 30.12
C GLN A 200 12.16 2.41 29.12
N ARG A 201 10.87 2.55 29.44
CA ARG A 201 9.78 2.16 28.55
C ARG A 201 9.86 2.93 27.22
N ASP A 202 9.99 4.25 27.26
CA ASP A 202 10.02 5.10 26.08
C ASP A 202 11.22 4.76 25.18
N ARG A 203 12.37 4.47 25.79
CA ARG A 203 13.57 4.02 25.04
C ARG A 203 13.33 2.72 24.29
N LYS A 204 12.54 1.79 24.86
CA LYS A 204 12.18 0.53 24.18
C LYS A 204 11.26 0.76 22.98
N TYR A 205 10.33 1.70 23.07
CA TYR A 205 9.47 2.07 21.94
C TYR A 205 10.24 2.76 20.81
N LEU A 206 11.24 3.58 21.15
CA LEU A 206 12.14 4.18 20.16
C LEU A 206 13.00 3.11 19.46
N GLU A 207 13.60 2.20 20.23
CA GLU A 207 14.35 1.05 19.71
C GLU A 207 13.47 0.21 18.78
N PHE A 208 12.24 -0.06 19.21
CA PHE A 208 11.24 -0.77 18.39
C PHE A 208 10.97 -0.05 17.07
N ALA A 209 10.74 1.27 17.10
CA ALA A 209 10.42 2.03 15.90
C ALA A 209 11.58 2.06 14.91
N ASP A 210 12.82 2.18 15.39
CA ASP A 210 14.03 2.14 14.56
C ASP A 210 14.22 0.76 13.91
N GLU A 211 14.04 -0.31 14.68
CA GLU A 211 14.16 -1.67 14.17
C GLU A 211 12.99 -2.07 13.25
N PHE A 212 11.80 -1.55 13.51
CA PHE A 212 10.64 -1.72 12.64
C PHE A 212 10.88 -1.11 11.25
N GLU A 213 11.40 0.11 11.17
CA GLU A 213 11.78 0.71 9.89
C GLU A 213 12.86 -0.10 9.18
N LYS A 214 13.91 -0.54 9.89
CA LYS A 214 15.06 -1.24 9.31
C LYS A 214 14.78 -2.69 8.89
N ARG A 215 13.97 -3.43 9.65
CA ARG A 215 13.81 -4.87 9.49
C ARG A 215 12.44 -5.27 8.96
N PHE A 216 11.40 -4.45 9.19
CA PHE A 216 10.06 -4.75 8.72
C PHE A 216 9.72 -4.01 7.44
N ILE A 217 9.84 -2.67 7.42
CA ILE A 217 9.54 -1.87 6.22
C ILE A 217 10.63 -2.06 5.18
N ASN A 218 11.89 -1.90 5.57
CA ASN A 218 13.02 -2.03 4.66
C ASN A 218 13.19 -3.46 4.16
N GLN A 219 13.35 -3.62 2.86
CA GLN A 219 13.55 -4.90 2.18
C GLN A 219 14.67 -4.80 1.14
N GLY A 220 15.36 -5.89 0.91
CA GLY A 220 16.33 -5.99 -0.17
C GLY A 220 15.64 -5.94 -1.54
N GLU A 221 16.37 -5.51 -2.57
CA GLU A 221 15.85 -5.34 -3.94
C GLU A 221 15.18 -6.62 -4.49
N TYR A 222 15.69 -7.78 -4.14
CA TYR A 222 15.17 -9.09 -4.57
C TYR A 222 14.59 -9.90 -3.42
N GLU A 223 14.36 -9.28 -2.28
CA GLU A 223 13.81 -9.96 -1.11
C GLU A 223 12.35 -10.32 -1.35
N ARG A 224 12.01 -11.58 -1.01
CA ARG A 224 10.67 -12.11 -1.14
C ARG A 224 10.27 -12.78 0.15
N ARG A 225 9.38 -12.16 0.90
CA ARG A 225 8.86 -12.67 2.16
C ARG A 225 7.51 -13.33 1.97
N SER A 226 7.32 -14.49 2.58
CA SER A 226 5.99 -15.05 2.80
C SER A 226 5.27 -14.27 3.91
N ILE A 227 3.96 -14.48 4.04
CA ILE A 227 3.20 -13.87 5.15
C ILE A 227 3.64 -14.45 6.50
N GLU A 228 4.02 -15.73 6.55
CA GLU A 228 4.53 -16.40 7.74
C GLU A 228 5.85 -15.78 8.20
N GLU A 229 6.80 -15.60 7.28
CA GLU A 229 8.08 -14.94 7.57
C GLU A 229 7.87 -13.49 8.03
N THR A 230 6.93 -12.78 7.40
CA THR A 230 6.57 -11.40 7.80
C THR A 230 6.02 -11.36 9.23
N LEU A 231 5.16 -12.29 9.61
CA LEU A 231 4.62 -12.40 10.96
C LEU A 231 5.67 -12.85 11.98
N ASP A 232 6.65 -13.65 11.56
CA ASP A 232 7.75 -14.05 12.45
C ASP A 232 8.69 -12.87 12.74
N ILE A 233 9.04 -12.08 11.72
CA ILE A 233 9.79 -10.81 11.90
C ILE A 233 9.00 -9.86 12.83
N ALA A 234 7.69 -9.78 12.66
CA ALA A 234 6.83 -8.97 13.52
C ALA A 234 6.95 -9.38 15.00
N TRP A 235 6.93 -10.69 15.30
CA TRP A 235 7.11 -11.19 16.66
C TRP A 235 8.49 -10.94 17.23
N GLU A 236 9.55 -11.06 16.41
CA GLU A 236 10.90 -10.71 16.84
C GLU A 236 11.01 -9.24 17.25
N LEU A 237 10.34 -8.35 16.50
CA LEU A 237 10.29 -6.93 16.82
C LEU A 237 9.47 -6.65 18.09
N LEU A 238 8.30 -7.26 18.22
CA LEU A 238 7.46 -7.13 19.40
C LEU A 238 8.16 -7.63 20.66
N ALA A 239 9.11 -8.56 20.55
CA ALA A 239 9.92 -9.04 21.68
C ALA A 239 10.92 -8.00 22.22
N ILE A 240 11.14 -6.86 21.54
CA ILE A 240 11.89 -5.71 22.06
C ILE A 240 11.12 -5.05 23.21
N LEU A 241 9.80 -5.07 23.14
CA LEU A 241 8.92 -4.49 24.15
C LEU A 241 8.71 -5.44 25.32
N PRO A 242 8.50 -4.92 26.54
CA PRO A 242 8.04 -5.72 27.66
C PRO A 242 6.70 -6.40 27.38
N GLU A 243 6.53 -7.62 27.87
CA GLU A 243 5.32 -8.43 27.59
C GLU A 243 4.01 -7.74 28.06
N ASP A 244 4.07 -6.98 29.17
CA ASP A 244 2.95 -6.20 29.70
C ASP A 244 2.54 -5.00 28.81
N GLU A 245 3.38 -4.64 27.84
CA GLU A 245 3.06 -3.63 26.82
C GLU A 245 2.36 -4.23 25.58
N LEU A 246 2.31 -5.55 25.44
CA LEU A 246 1.64 -6.23 24.32
C LEU A 246 0.12 -6.31 24.52
N ARG A 247 -0.51 -5.16 24.75
CA ARG A 247 -1.92 -5.04 25.19
C ARG A 247 -2.95 -5.36 24.11
N GLN A 248 -2.55 -5.33 22.83
CA GLN A 248 -3.43 -5.66 21.70
C GLN A 248 -3.41 -7.16 21.38
N VAL A 249 -2.58 -7.94 22.07
CA VAL A 249 -2.40 -9.37 21.84
C VAL A 249 -2.87 -10.16 23.06
N LYS A 250 -3.63 -11.23 22.83
CA LYS A 250 -4.12 -12.08 23.90
C LYS A 250 -2.97 -12.88 24.55
N PRO A 251 -3.04 -13.16 25.85
CA PRO A 251 -2.02 -13.95 26.55
C PRO A 251 -1.77 -15.34 25.93
N GLU A 252 -2.79 -15.99 25.42
CA GLU A 252 -2.69 -17.28 24.72
C GLU A 252 -1.89 -17.18 23.41
N THR A 253 -2.10 -16.09 22.65
CA THR A 253 -1.39 -15.79 21.40
C THR A 253 0.09 -15.48 21.69
N ILE A 254 0.36 -14.71 22.76
CA ILE A 254 1.74 -14.43 23.21
C ILE A 254 2.45 -15.74 23.54
N ARG A 255 1.85 -16.62 24.35
CA ARG A 255 2.44 -17.92 24.72
C ARG A 255 2.74 -18.82 23.51
N LYS A 256 1.92 -18.71 22.46
CA LYS A 256 2.05 -19.53 21.26
C LYS A 256 3.13 -19.02 20.31
N TYR A 257 3.29 -17.71 20.14
CA TYR A 257 4.09 -17.14 19.06
C TYR A 257 5.28 -16.29 19.49
N HIS A 258 5.28 -15.78 20.73
CA HIS A 258 6.38 -14.92 21.19
C HIS A 258 7.70 -15.73 21.28
N PRO A 259 8.84 -15.20 20.77
CA PRO A 259 10.13 -15.90 20.74
C PRO A 259 10.59 -16.51 22.05
N LYS A 260 10.29 -15.83 23.17
CA LYS A 260 10.59 -16.32 24.53
C LYS A 260 10.03 -17.71 24.82
N TYR A 261 8.90 -18.07 24.22
CA TYR A 261 8.19 -19.34 24.45
C TYR A 261 8.39 -20.35 23.34
N ARG A 262 8.88 -19.92 22.14
CA ARG A 262 9.19 -20.83 21.02
C ARG A 262 10.42 -21.72 21.26
N GLY A 263 11.31 -21.33 22.17
CA GLY A 263 12.54 -22.09 22.48
C GLY A 263 12.39 -23.16 23.57
N GLY A 264 11.25 -23.21 24.25
CA GLY A 264 10.94 -24.22 25.24
C GLY A 264 10.27 -25.42 24.58
N LYS A 265 11.00 -26.52 24.38
CA LYS A 265 10.36 -27.85 24.28
C LYS A 265 9.49 -28.00 25.52
N ALA A 266 8.22 -28.30 25.29
CA ALA A 266 7.37 -28.81 26.36
C ALA A 266 8.09 -30.02 26.99
N GLU A 267 8.54 -29.88 28.24
CA GLU A 267 8.81 -31.01 29.10
C GLU A 267 7.47 -31.60 29.58
#